data_2376800cf2a30bfe02d3f8b94ee1226a
#
_entry.id   2376800cf2a30bfe02d3f8b94ee1226a
#
_cell.length_a   1.000
_cell.length_b   1.000
_cell.length_c   1.000
_cell.angle_alpha   90.00
_cell.angle_beta   90.00
_cell.angle_gamma   90.00
#
_symmetry.space_group_name_H-M   'P 1'
#
loop_
_entity.id
_entity.type
_entity.pdbx_description
1 polymer ?
#
loop_
_entity_poly.entity_id
_entity_poly.type
_entity_poly.pdbx_seq_one_letter_code
_entity_poly.pdbx_strand_id
1 'polypeptide(L)'
;MSDPGADDVPDLGPPPERIAVDVEQVRRLVAAQFPHWADLTIEPVANGGWDNWTFHLGTGMSVRLPSALEYAEAVDKEHRWLPVLAQRLPLLVPTPLAKGEPGEGYPYPWSVYRWLDGEAARMDRIADPVRFARDLAGFLVALRGVDTVAGPRPGRHNWYRGGTLRTYAGQADRALTALDGRIDVGLAGEIWRRALDARWDGAERWFHGDLAQGNLLLDEGRLAAIIDFGTCGVGDPSCDLAVAWTLLTAEGREAFRERLAVDDATWARGRGWALWKTLVSYANAPDGGEAAAGSRRILDEIFAEYTEGDKSVRTCADQAPVASSHGDCPKSR
;
A
#
# COMPACT_ATOMS: atom_id res chain seq x y z
N MET A 1 -26.51 7.70 8.78
CA MET A 1 -25.71 8.34 7.72
C MET A 1 -25.91 7.49 6.47
N SER A 2 -26.49 8.07 5.44
CA SER A 2 -26.79 7.39 4.19
C SER A 2 -25.52 6.96 3.49
N ASP A 3 -25.49 5.72 2.98
CA ASP A 3 -24.45 5.20 2.09
C ASP A 3 -24.29 6.19 0.93
N PRO A 4 -23.10 6.73 0.61
CA PRO A 4 -22.93 7.56 -0.56
C PRO A 4 -23.27 6.69 -1.77
N GLY A 5 -24.30 7.10 -2.51
CA GLY A 5 -24.84 6.37 -3.65
C GLY A 5 -23.77 6.13 -4.72
N ALA A 6 -24.08 5.21 -5.63
CA ALA A 6 -23.21 4.80 -6.75
C ALA A 6 -22.75 5.98 -7.67
N ASP A 7 -23.32 7.17 -7.48
CA ASP A 7 -23.06 8.38 -8.28
C ASP A 7 -21.83 9.20 -7.80
N ASP A 8 -21.18 8.81 -6.69
CA ASP A 8 -20.12 9.61 -6.08
C ASP A 8 -18.73 8.90 -6.10
N VAL A 9 -18.56 7.91 -6.99
CA VAL A 9 -17.27 7.21 -7.14
C VAL A 9 -16.36 8.06 -8.04
N PRO A 10 -15.19 8.52 -7.52
CA PRO A 10 -14.29 9.35 -8.31
C PRO A 10 -13.76 8.59 -9.53
N ASP A 11 -13.74 9.25 -10.68
CA ASP A 11 -13.05 8.73 -11.85
C ASP A 11 -11.54 8.92 -11.66
N LEU A 12 -10.80 7.80 -11.64
CA LEU A 12 -9.34 7.82 -11.51
C LEU A 12 -8.63 8.24 -12.80
N GLY A 13 -9.34 8.25 -13.92
CA GLY A 13 -8.78 8.59 -15.24
C GLY A 13 -7.70 7.57 -15.72
N PRO A 14 -7.06 7.88 -16.85
CA PRO A 14 -5.89 7.14 -17.31
C PRO A 14 -4.67 7.43 -16.42
N PRO A 15 -3.62 6.57 -16.45
CA PRO A 15 -2.35 6.88 -15.80
C PRO A 15 -1.82 8.24 -16.27
N PRO A 16 -1.22 9.06 -15.36
CA PRO A 16 -0.66 10.36 -15.72
C PRO A 16 0.41 10.26 -16.81
N GLU A 17 0.43 11.25 -17.70
CA GLU A 17 1.48 11.39 -18.69
C GLU A 17 2.77 11.89 -18.02
N ARG A 18 3.83 11.09 -18.12
CA ARG A 18 5.11 11.39 -17.48
C ARG A 18 5.94 12.33 -18.34
N ILE A 19 6.48 13.39 -17.73
CA ILE A 19 7.51 14.22 -18.36
C ILE A 19 8.88 13.57 -18.25
N ALA A 20 9.75 13.79 -19.24
CA ALA A 20 11.13 13.34 -19.19
C ALA A 20 11.98 14.30 -18.34
N VAL A 21 12.91 13.75 -17.57
CA VAL A 21 13.91 14.50 -16.80
C VAL A 21 15.27 13.86 -17.03
N ASP A 22 16.29 14.64 -17.36
CA ASP A 22 17.65 14.17 -17.52
C ASP A 22 18.58 14.69 -16.40
N VAL A 23 19.75 14.08 -16.30
CA VAL A 23 20.78 14.41 -15.28
C VAL A 23 21.22 15.88 -15.35
N GLU A 24 21.34 16.43 -16.56
CA GLU A 24 21.80 17.81 -16.76
C GLU A 24 20.75 18.82 -16.25
N GLN A 25 19.47 18.52 -16.44
CA GLN A 25 18.39 19.33 -15.89
C GLN A 25 18.43 19.31 -14.35
N VAL A 26 18.59 18.11 -13.74
CA VAL A 26 18.73 17.99 -12.29
C VAL A 26 19.94 18.76 -11.76
N ARG A 27 21.08 18.70 -12.47
CA ARG A 27 22.28 19.43 -12.10
C ARG A 27 22.04 20.94 -12.11
N ARG A 28 21.39 21.47 -13.14
CA ARG A 28 21.02 22.92 -13.19
C ARG A 28 20.07 23.30 -12.06
N LEU A 29 19.03 22.49 -11.78
CA LEU A 29 18.10 22.74 -10.67
C LEU A 29 18.81 22.78 -9.32
N VAL A 30 19.68 21.81 -9.04
CA VAL A 30 20.44 21.77 -7.79
C VAL A 30 21.39 22.97 -7.70
N ALA A 31 22.15 23.26 -8.75
CA ALA A 31 23.10 24.38 -8.75
C ALA A 31 22.41 25.74 -8.57
N ALA A 32 21.24 25.94 -9.19
CA ALA A 32 20.50 27.19 -9.11
C ALA A 32 19.87 27.43 -7.73
N GLN A 33 19.34 26.37 -7.10
CA GLN A 33 18.58 26.53 -5.86
C GLN A 33 19.37 26.15 -4.61
N PHE A 34 20.35 25.25 -4.73
CA PHE A 34 21.19 24.77 -3.63
C PHE A 34 22.67 24.83 -3.99
N PRO A 35 23.26 26.05 -4.14
CA PRO A 35 24.65 26.22 -4.61
C PRO A 35 25.70 25.45 -3.82
N HIS A 36 25.44 25.22 -2.54
CA HIS A 36 26.33 24.45 -1.65
C HIS A 36 26.37 22.93 -1.98
N TRP A 37 25.49 22.44 -2.84
CA TRP A 37 25.48 21.08 -3.36
C TRP A 37 25.84 20.98 -4.85
N ALA A 38 26.15 22.12 -5.49
CA ALA A 38 26.36 22.19 -6.95
C ALA A 38 27.49 21.28 -7.46
N ASP A 39 28.51 21.04 -6.62
CA ASP A 39 29.68 20.21 -6.98
C ASP A 39 29.51 18.71 -6.66
N LEU A 40 28.37 18.32 -6.09
CA LEU A 40 28.10 16.92 -5.80
C LEU A 40 27.77 16.13 -7.07
N THR A 41 28.18 14.86 -7.09
CA THR A 41 27.80 13.95 -8.18
C THR A 41 26.31 13.72 -8.20
N ILE A 42 25.73 13.67 -9.43
CA ILE A 42 24.33 13.35 -9.67
C ILE A 42 24.26 12.17 -10.63
N GLU A 43 23.66 11.08 -10.18
CA GLU A 43 23.51 9.84 -10.93
C GLU A 43 22.10 9.28 -10.81
N PRO A 44 21.49 8.76 -11.88
CA PRO A 44 20.15 8.17 -11.81
C PRO A 44 20.16 6.93 -10.91
N VAL A 45 19.13 6.79 -10.07
CA VAL A 45 18.91 5.57 -9.29
C VAL A 45 18.41 4.47 -10.23
N ALA A 46 19.10 3.32 -10.25
CA ALA A 46 18.63 2.15 -10.98
C ALA A 46 17.27 1.69 -10.45
N ASN A 47 16.36 1.32 -11.33
CA ASN A 47 15.00 0.90 -10.97
C ASN A 47 14.21 1.96 -10.18
N GLY A 48 14.34 3.22 -10.56
CA GLY A 48 13.57 4.34 -9.99
C GLY A 48 12.06 4.07 -10.03
N GLY A 49 11.30 4.72 -9.12
CA GLY A 49 9.86 4.57 -9.02
C GLY A 49 9.09 5.12 -10.25
N TRP A 50 7.79 4.79 -10.31
CA TRP A 50 6.92 5.30 -11.36
C TRP A 50 6.57 6.78 -11.16
N ASP A 51 6.30 7.18 -9.91
CA ASP A 51 5.78 8.49 -9.57
C ASP A 51 6.85 9.59 -9.61
N ASN A 52 8.12 9.22 -9.41
CA ASN A 52 9.24 10.14 -9.33
C ASN A 52 10.43 9.67 -10.17
N TRP A 53 11.12 10.63 -10.79
CA TRP A 53 12.50 10.46 -11.20
C TRP A 53 13.39 10.63 -9.97
N THR A 54 14.24 9.65 -9.70
CA THR A 54 15.11 9.66 -8.52
C THR A 54 16.57 9.61 -8.94
N PHE A 55 17.37 10.49 -8.34
CA PHE A 55 18.80 10.58 -8.57
C PHE A 55 19.55 10.58 -7.25
N HIS A 56 20.70 9.95 -7.19
CA HIS A 56 21.65 10.18 -6.12
C HIS A 56 22.18 11.61 -6.18
N LEU A 57 22.40 12.22 -5.03
CA LEU A 57 23.08 13.53 -4.87
C LEU A 57 24.24 13.34 -3.89
N GLY A 58 25.44 13.19 -4.39
CA GLY A 58 26.57 12.70 -3.63
C GLY A 58 26.29 11.29 -3.10
N THR A 59 26.88 10.93 -1.96
CA THR A 59 26.72 9.60 -1.35
C THR A 59 25.63 9.49 -0.30
N GLY A 60 25.11 10.61 0.19
CA GLY A 60 24.20 10.62 1.35
C GLY A 60 22.82 11.22 1.10
N MET A 61 22.50 11.58 -0.15
CA MET A 61 21.24 12.25 -0.47
C MET A 61 20.64 11.71 -1.77
N SER A 62 19.35 11.95 -1.96
CA SER A 62 18.65 11.75 -3.23
C SER A 62 17.84 12.99 -3.60
N VAL A 63 17.74 13.23 -4.92
CA VAL A 63 16.80 14.18 -5.51
C VAL A 63 15.64 13.39 -6.08
N ARG A 64 14.42 13.74 -5.69
CA ARG A 64 13.18 13.16 -6.22
C ARG A 64 12.36 14.24 -6.93
N LEU A 65 12.07 14.00 -8.19
CA LEU A 65 11.30 14.90 -9.05
C LEU A 65 10.02 14.19 -9.50
N PRO A 66 8.82 14.66 -9.11
CA PRO A 66 7.56 14.13 -9.62
C PRO A 66 7.56 13.99 -11.14
N SER A 67 7.15 12.81 -11.63
CA SER A 67 7.13 12.54 -13.06
C SER A 67 5.91 13.12 -13.78
N ALA A 68 4.87 13.54 -13.03
CA ALA A 68 3.65 14.16 -13.52
C ALA A 68 3.07 15.13 -12.49
N LEU A 69 2.13 15.96 -12.92
CA LEU A 69 1.45 16.95 -12.07
C LEU A 69 0.74 16.29 -10.88
N GLU A 70 0.10 15.16 -11.10
CA GLU A 70 -0.68 14.43 -10.10
C GLU A 70 0.18 13.91 -8.94
N TYR A 71 1.49 13.71 -9.17
CA TYR A 71 2.43 13.29 -8.13
C TYR A 71 3.07 14.48 -7.38
N ALA A 72 2.96 15.70 -7.94
CA ALA A 72 3.58 16.89 -7.35
C ALA A 72 3.00 17.28 -5.99
N GLU A 73 1.71 16.99 -5.75
CA GLU A 73 1.06 17.25 -4.46
C GLU A 73 1.68 16.47 -3.29
N ALA A 74 2.34 15.34 -3.59
CA ALA A 74 3.03 14.53 -2.59
C ALA A 74 4.23 15.27 -1.97
N VAL A 75 4.88 16.19 -2.69
CA VAL A 75 6.05 16.94 -2.21
C VAL A 75 5.72 17.71 -0.94
N ASP A 76 4.70 18.58 -0.97
CA ASP A 76 4.31 19.38 0.19
C ASP A 76 3.80 18.51 1.35
N LYS A 77 3.06 17.46 1.04
CA LYS A 77 2.57 16.49 2.01
C LYS A 77 3.72 15.80 2.75
N GLU A 78 4.70 15.28 2.02
CA GLU A 78 5.85 14.59 2.61
C GLU A 78 6.72 15.55 3.44
N HIS A 79 6.98 16.77 2.96
CA HIS A 79 7.72 17.79 3.73
C HIS A 79 7.02 18.15 5.04
N ARG A 80 5.69 18.17 5.04
CA ARG A 80 4.90 18.48 6.25
C ARG A 80 4.87 17.31 7.22
N TRP A 81 4.64 16.10 6.74
CA TRP A 81 4.25 14.99 7.61
C TRP A 81 5.37 14.02 7.95
N LEU A 82 6.35 13.79 7.07
CA LEU A 82 7.47 12.89 7.38
C LEU A 82 8.23 13.26 8.64
N PRO A 83 8.55 14.56 8.92
CA PRO A 83 9.22 14.92 10.16
C PRO A 83 8.40 14.61 11.41
N VAL A 84 7.06 14.65 11.32
CA VAL A 84 6.15 14.32 12.44
C VAL A 84 6.08 12.79 12.62
N LEU A 85 5.91 12.05 11.54
CA LEU A 85 5.80 10.59 11.54
C LEU A 85 7.10 9.95 12.01
N ALA A 86 8.25 10.42 11.53
CA ALA A 86 9.57 9.87 11.87
C ALA A 86 9.84 9.84 13.39
N GLN A 87 9.28 10.77 14.16
CA GLN A 87 9.45 10.82 15.62
C GLN A 87 8.65 9.73 16.37
N ARG A 88 7.72 9.08 15.71
CA ARG A 88 6.78 8.12 16.29
C ARG A 88 6.96 6.70 15.76
N LEU A 89 7.70 6.54 14.68
CA LEU A 89 7.84 5.27 13.98
C LEU A 89 9.10 4.51 14.42
N PRO A 90 9.05 3.19 14.56
CA PRO A 90 10.16 2.38 15.05
C PRO A 90 11.22 2.07 13.99
N LEU A 91 10.94 2.35 12.71
CA LEU A 91 11.83 2.13 11.58
C LEU A 91 12.17 3.47 10.91
N LEU A 92 13.26 3.48 10.15
CA LEU A 92 13.64 4.65 9.38
C LEU A 92 12.59 4.95 8.29
N VAL A 93 12.33 6.23 8.09
CA VAL A 93 11.48 6.74 7.01
C VAL A 93 12.21 7.88 6.29
N PRO A 94 11.82 8.27 5.07
CA PRO A 94 12.48 9.34 4.35
C PRO A 94 12.54 10.63 5.17
N THR A 95 13.71 11.27 5.15
CA THR A 95 13.92 12.54 5.83
C THR A 95 14.10 13.65 4.79
N PRO A 96 13.10 14.55 4.61
CA PRO A 96 13.25 15.69 3.73
C PRO A 96 14.35 16.64 4.25
N LEU A 97 15.26 17.02 3.38
CA LEU A 97 16.36 17.93 3.68
C LEU A 97 16.11 19.32 3.08
N ALA A 98 15.59 19.37 1.85
CA ALA A 98 15.25 20.61 1.18
C ALA A 98 14.11 20.39 0.18
N LYS A 99 13.32 21.44 -0.02
CA LYS A 99 12.29 21.52 -1.05
C LYS A 99 12.77 22.46 -2.14
N GLY A 100 12.77 21.98 -3.39
CA GLY A 100 13.02 22.78 -4.57
C GLY A 100 11.72 23.25 -5.21
N GLU A 101 11.80 24.40 -5.85
CA GLU A 101 10.72 25.01 -6.60
C GLU A 101 10.87 24.73 -8.11
N PRO A 102 9.79 24.89 -8.91
CA PRO A 102 9.89 24.83 -10.38
C PRO A 102 11.01 25.74 -10.91
N GLY A 103 11.72 25.26 -11.92
CA GLY A 103 12.83 26.02 -12.54
C GLY A 103 13.55 25.21 -13.59
N GLU A 104 14.48 25.80 -14.32
CA GLU A 104 15.34 25.16 -15.31
C GLU A 104 14.56 24.27 -16.32
N GLY A 105 13.34 24.68 -16.67
CA GLY A 105 12.45 23.94 -17.54
C GLY A 105 11.71 22.77 -16.89
N TYR A 106 11.87 22.53 -15.57
CA TYR A 106 11.12 21.57 -14.81
C TYR A 106 9.92 22.25 -14.10
N PRO A 107 8.66 21.77 -14.30
CA PRO A 107 7.47 22.56 -13.95
C PRO A 107 6.93 22.33 -12.53
N TYR A 108 7.45 21.34 -11.77
CA TYR A 108 6.86 20.96 -10.48
C TYR A 108 7.80 21.25 -9.31
N PRO A 109 7.28 21.36 -8.06
CA PRO A 109 8.12 21.28 -6.87
C PRO A 109 8.79 19.92 -6.79
N TRP A 110 9.94 19.86 -6.14
CA TRP A 110 10.75 18.66 -6.02
C TRP A 110 11.43 18.61 -4.65
N SER A 111 12.08 17.48 -4.32
CA SER A 111 12.61 17.28 -2.97
C SER A 111 14.02 16.72 -2.99
N VAL A 112 14.80 17.12 -1.99
CA VAL A 112 16.04 16.46 -1.60
C VAL A 112 15.81 15.72 -0.28
N TYR A 113 16.11 14.42 -0.26
CA TYR A 113 16.01 13.57 0.93
C TYR A 113 17.37 13.05 1.36
N ARG A 114 17.49 12.72 2.63
CA ARG A 114 18.56 11.85 3.09
C ARG A 114 18.45 10.50 2.39
N TRP A 115 19.57 9.99 1.88
CA TRP A 115 19.62 8.63 1.35
C TRP A 115 19.46 7.63 2.48
N LEU A 116 18.67 6.60 2.27
CA LEU A 116 18.53 5.46 3.16
C LEU A 116 19.14 4.24 2.47
N ASP A 117 20.19 3.70 3.07
CA ASP A 117 20.80 2.48 2.58
C ASP A 117 19.92 1.27 2.85
N GLY A 118 20.06 0.25 2.02
CA GLY A 118 19.31 -0.99 2.11
C GLY A 118 18.97 -1.57 0.75
N GLU A 119 18.58 -2.82 0.73
CA GLU A 119 18.06 -3.50 -0.46
C GLU A 119 16.54 -3.70 -0.38
N ALA A 120 15.87 -3.65 -1.52
CA ALA A 120 14.42 -3.89 -1.56
C ALA A 120 14.08 -5.29 -1.01
N ALA A 121 13.03 -5.37 -0.18
CA ALA A 121 12.63 -6.62 0.45
C ALA A 121 12.20 -7.64 -0.60
N ARG A 122 12.92 -8.77 -0.63
CA ARG A 122 12.58 -9.94 -1.43
C ARG A 122 12.58 -11.16 -0.52
N MET A 123 11.67 -12.11 -0.77
CA MET A 123 11.54 -13.29 0.09
C MET A 123 12.84 -14.08 0.24
N ASP A 124 13.64 -14.17 -0.81
CA ASP A 124 14.95 -14.83 -0.82
C ASP A 124 16.06 -14.05 -0.09
N ARG A 125 15.79 -12.80 0.32
CA ARG A 125 16.68 -11.91 1.06
C ARG A 125 16.26 -11.69 2.51
N ILE A 126 15.03 -12.04 2.86
CA ILE A 126 14.51 -11.91 4.23
C ILE A 126 15.06 -13.06 5.08
N ALA A 127 15.84 -12.74 6.10
CA ALA A 127 16.49 -13.74 6.96
C ALA A 127 15.49 -14.56 7.80
N ASP A 128 14.44 -13.90 8.31
CA ASP A 128 13.37 -14.52 9.11
C ASP A 128 12.02 -13.92 8.69
N PRO A 129 11.23 -14.64 7.85
CA PRO A 129 9.95 -14.15 7.35
C PRO A 129 8.89 -13.85 8.42
N VAL A 130 8.87 -14.62 9.50
CA VAL A 130 7.90 -14.41 10.60
C VAL A 130 8.26 -13.17 11.41
N ARG A 131 9.54 -12.99 11.70
CA ARG A 131 10.03 -11.79 12.37
C ARG A 131 9.80 -10.55 11.51
N PHE A 132 10.15 -10.62 10.22
CA PHE A 132 9.89 -9.52 9.26
C PHE A 132 8.41 -9.10 9.29
N ALA A 133 7.50 -10.06 9.25
CA ALA A 133 6.06 -9.82 9.31
C ALA A 133 5.63 -9.14 10.62
N ARG A 134 6.20 -9.57 11.76
CA ARG A 134 5.95 -8.93 13.07
C ARG A 134 6.52 -7.52 13.17
N ASP A 135 7.72 -7.29 12.63
CA ASP A 135 8.37 -5.98 12.62
C ASP A 135 7.54 -5.01 11.75
N LEU A 136 7.09 -5.45 10.56
CA LEU A 136 6.20 -4.67 9.69
C LEU A 136 4.85 -4.37 10.36
N ALA A 137 4.24 -5.35 11.02
CA ALA A 137 3.01 -5.14 11.77
C ALA A 137 3.24 -4.15 12.94
N GLY A 138 4.37 -4.24 13.64
CA GLY A 138 4.77 -3.32 14.70
C GLY A 138 4.89 -1.87 14.20
N PHE A 139 5.45 -1.68 13.01
CA PHE A 139 5.48 -0.38 12.33
C PHE A 139 4.06 0.14 12.06
N LEU A 140 3.18 -0.68 11.50
CA LEU A 140 1.78 -0.26 11.22
C LEU A 140 0.99 0.04 12.50
N VAL A 141 1.22 -0.70 13.59
CA VAL A 141 0.62 -0.38 14.89
C VAL A 141 1.07 1.00 15.35
N ALA A 142 2.37 1.31 15.24
CA ALA A 142 2.89 2.63 15.61
C ALA A 142 2.32 3.73 14.71
N LEU A 143 2.27 3.51 13.39
CA LEU A 143 1.72 4.45 12.43
C LEU A 143 0.25 4.77 12.72
N ARG A 144 -0.56 3.74 12.99
CA ARG A 144 -1.99 3.87 13.34
C ARG A 144 -2.23 4.56 14.69
N GLY A 145 -1.22 4.59 15.56
CA GLY A 145 -1.24 5.29 16.84
C GLY A 145 -0.89 6.78 16.77
N VAL A 146 -0.46 7.29 15.63
CA VAL A 146 -0.17 8.72 15.45
C VAL A 146 -1.46 9.52 15.41
N ASP A 147 -1.45 10.72 16.00
CA ASP A 147 -2.58 11.64 15.97
C ASP A 147 -3.00 11.95 14.53
N THR A 148 -4.30 11.84 14.26
CA THR A 148 -4.91 12.01 12.94
C THR A 148 -5.37 13.44 12.66
N VAL A 149 -5.28 14.33 13.64
CA VAL A 149 -5.72 15.74 13.50
C VAL A 149 -4.97 16.43 12.37
N ALA A 150 -5.73 17.01 11.44
CA ALA A 150 -5.24 17.67 10.23
C ALA A 150 -4.45 16.77 9.27
N GLY A 151 -4.45 15.45 9.46
CA GLY A 151 -3.87 14.49 8.52
C GLY A 151 -4.59 14.51 7.15
N PRO A 152 -3.88 14.23 6.06
CA PRO A 152 -4.43 14.27 4.70
C PRO A 152 -5.41 13.11 4.50
N ARG A 153 -6.68 13.43 4.18
CA ARG A 153 -7.71 12.42 3.91
C ARG A 153 -7.64 11.90 2.47
N PRO A 154 -8.27 10.75 2.18
CA PRO A 154 -8.32 10.20 0.82
C PRO A 154 -8.77 11.22 -0.22
N GLY A 155 -7.99 11.35 -1.30
CA GLY A 155 -8.22 12.29 -2.38
C GLY A 155 -7.32 12.00 -3.59
N ARG A 156 -7.30 12.88 -4.58
CA ARG A 156 -6.45 12.70 -5.79
C ARG A 156 -4.97 12.55 -5.43
N HIS A 157 -4.49 13.34 -4.47
CA HIS A 157 -3.09 13.37 -4.01
C HIS A 157 -2.55 12.03 -3.49
N ASN A 158 -3.40 11.07 -3.19
CA ASN A 158 -3.03 9.73 -2.73
C ASN A 158 -3.85 8.64 -3.43
N TRP A 159 -4.42 8.97 -4.60
CA TRP A 159 -5.20 8.03 -5.41
C TRP A 159 -6.36 7.41 -4.62
N TYR A 160 -6.96 8.17 -3.69
CA TYR A 160 -8.03 7.73 -2.81
C TYR A 160 -7.68 6.51 -1.93
N ARG A 161 -6.39 6.25 -1.68
CA ARG A 161 -5.97 5.24 -0.69
C ARG A 161 -6.54 5.58 0.68
N GLY A 162 -6.94 4.55 1.44
CA GLY A 162 -7.61 4.74 2.72
C GLY A 162 -9.07 5.19 2.62
N GLY A 163 -9.61 5.33 1.40
CA GLY A 163 -11.02 5.50 1.11
C GLY A 163 -11.74 4.18 0.85
N THR A 164 -12.94 4.27 0.27
CA THR A 164 -13.73 3.08 -0.06
C THR A 164 -13.12 2.30 -1.24
N LEU A 165 -13.12 0.97 -1.14
CA LEU A 165 -12.75 0.09 -2.26
C LEU A 165 -13.64 0.27 -3.50
N ARG A 166 -14.87 0.80 -3.33
CA ARG A 166 -15.78 1.07 -4.46
C ARG A 166 -15.17 2.01 -5.50
N THR A 167 -14.26 2.89 -5.09
CA THR A 167 -13.45 3.75 -5.99
C THR A 167 -12.78 2.96 -7.11
N TYR A 168 -12.44 1.71 -6.86
CA TYR A 168 -11.72 0.86 -7.81
C TYR A 168 -12.60 -0.20 -8.48
N ALA A 169 -13.93 -0.19 -8.24
CA ALA A 169 -14.83 -1.22 -8.76
C ALA A 169 -14.77 -1.32 -10.29
N GLY A 170 -14.79 -0.21 -11.01
CA GLY A 170 -14.69 -0.23 -12.47
C GLY A 170 -13.36 -0.78 -12.99
N GLN A 171 -12.25 -0.63 -12.25
CA GLN A 171 -10.97 -1.25 -12.62
C GLN A 171 -10.99 -2.76 -12.35
N ALA A 172 -11.55 -3.19 -11.21
CA ALA A 172 -11.70 -4.59 -10.86
C ALA A 172 -12.59 -5.32 -11.88
N ASP A 173 -13.73 -4.75 -12.28
CA ASP A 173 -14.65 -5.33 -13.24
C ASP A 173 -14.01 -5.51 -14.63
N ARG A 174 -13.27 -4.49 -15.10
CA ARG A 174 -12.52 -4.60 -16.36
C ARG A 174 -11.43 -5.67 -16.29
N ALA A 175 -10.71 -5.76 -15.17
CA ALA A 175 -9.68 -6.76 -14.99
C ALA A 175 -10.26 -8.19 -14.90
N LEU A 176 -11.38 -8.38 -14.20
CA LEU A 176 -12.09 -9.66 -14.15
C LEU A 176 -12.55 -10.10 -15.54
N THR A 177 -13.11 -9.16 -16.33
CA THR A 177 -13.51 -9.44 -17.72
C THR A 177 -12.31 -9.84 -18.60
N ALA A 178 -11.17 -9.14 -18.46
CA ALA A 178 -9.96 -9.42 -19.24
C ALA A 178 -9.27 -10.74 -18.84
N LEU A 179 -9.52 -11.22 -17.62
CA LEU A 179 -8.92 -12.44 -17.08
C LEU A 179 -9.86 -13.67 -17.16
N ASP A 180 -11.03 -13.53 -17.78
CA ASP A 180 -11.95 -14.65 -17.99
C ASP A 180 -11.26 -15.79 -18.74
N GLY A 181 -11.46 -17.02 -18.25
CA GLY A 181 -10.76 -18.22 -18.73
C GLY A 181 -9.29 -18.36 -18.30
N ARG A 182 -8.70 -17.34 -17.63
CA ARG A 182 -7.32 -17.37 -17.12
C ARG A 182 -7.26 -17.61 -15.61
N ILE A 183 -8.31 -17.21 -14.88
CA ILE A 183 -8.46 -17.38 -13.42
C ILE A 183 -9.87 -17.86 -13.10
N ASP A 184 -10.12 -18.24 -11.84
CA ASP A 184 -11.47 -18.43 -11.32
C ASP A 184 -12.11 -17.06 -11.04
N VAL A 185 -12.76 -16.48 -12.06
CA VAL A 185 -13.43 -15.16 -11.96
C VAL A 185 -14.63 -15.20 -11.02
N GLY A 186 -15.25 -16.38 -10.83
CA GLY A 186 -16.37 -16.56 -9.89
C GLY A 186 -15.89 -16.37 -8.45
N LEU A 187 -14.82 -17.05 -8.07
CA LEU A 187 -14.20 -16.93 -6.75
C LEU A 187 -13.63 -15.52 -6.51
N ALA A 188 -12.93 -14.96 -7.51
CA ALA A 188 -12.41 -13.59 -7.42
C ALA A 188 -13.54 -12.56 -7.20
N GLY A 189 -14.66 -12.70 -7.95
CA GLY A 189 -15.84 -11.85 -7.80
C GLY A 189 -16.53 -12.01 -6.44
N GLU A 190 -16.55 -13.22 -5.87
CA GLU A 190 -17.07 -13.44 -4.52
C GLU A 190 -16.21 -12.74 -3.46
N ILE A 191 -14.88 -12.90 -3.52
CA ILE A 191 -13.93 -12.26 -2.60
C ILE A 191 -14.05 -10.74 -2.70
N TRP A 192 -14.14 -10.22 -3.93
CA TRP A 192 -14.31 -8.78 -4.18
C TRP A 192 -15.59 -8.24 -3.55
N ARG A 193 -16.73 -8.89 -3.80
CA ARG A 193 -18.03 -8.50 -3.22
C ARG A 193 -17.98 -8.53 -1.68
N ARG A 194 -17.42 -9.58 -1.07
CA ARG A 194 -17.27 -9.64 0.39
C ARG A 194 -16.41 -8.50 0.94
N ALA A 195 -15.36 -8.10 0.22
CA ALA A 195 -14.54 -6.96 0.62
C ALA A 195 -15.32 -5.62 0.52
N LEU A 196 -16.16 -5.45 -0.50
CA LEU A 196 -17.02 -4.27 -0.65
C LEU A 196 -18.13 -4.20 0.40
N ASP A 197 -18.65 -5.35 0.86
CA ASP A 197 -19.71 -5.45 1.86
C ASP A 197 -19.17 -5.37 3.30
N ALA A 198 -17.86 -5.57 3.49
CA ALA A 198 -17.22 -5.50 4.78
C ALA A 198 -17.17 -4.06 5.30
N ARG A 199 -17.88 -3.82 6.41
CA ARG A 199 -18.03 -2.47 6.98
C ARG A 199 -16.74 -1.99 7.62
N TRP A 200 -16.44 -0.71 7.42
CA TRP A 200 -15.46 0.03 8.20
C TRP A 200 -16.16 0.71 9.38
N ASP A 201 -15.57 0.66 10.57
CA ASP A 201 -16.09 1.28 11.80
C ASP A 201 -16.00 2.82 11.78
N GLY A 202 -15.34 3.40 10.77
CA GLY A 202 -15.12 4.83 10.63
C GLY A 202 -13.98 5.39 11.49
N ALA A 203 -13.24 4.52 12.19
CA ALA A 203 -12.08 4.96 12.98
C ALA A 203 -10.90 5.29 12.06
N GLU A 204 -10.73 6.56 11.76
CA GLU A 204 -9.62 7.04 10.92
C GLU A 204 -8.27 6.76 11.57
N ARG A 205 -7.32 6.25 10.79
CA ARG A 205 -5.94 5.97 11.19
C ARG A 205 -5.00 6.40 10.08
N TRP A 206 -3.75 6.71 10.45
CA TRP A 206 -2.69 6.84 9.46
C TRP A 206 -2.47 5.53 8.73
N PHE A 207 -2.24 5.63 7.44
CA PHE A 207 -1.83 4.53 6.56
C PHE A 207 -0.69 4.98 5.64
N HIS A 208 0.09 4.03 5.16
CA HIS A 208 1.14 4.25 4.16
C HIS A 208 0.54 4.33 2.75
N GLY A 209 -0.37 3.42 2.43
CA GLY A 209 -1.13 3.38 1.18
C GLY A 209 -0.48 2.62 0.03
N ASP A 210 0.83 2.35 0.08
CA ASP A 210 1.54 1.55 -0.92
C ASP A 210 2.68 0.72 -0.32
N LEU A 211 2.36 -0.17 0.63
CA LEU A 211 3.32 -1.14 1.13
C LEU A 211 3.58 -2.21 0.06
N ALA A 212 4.61 -2.00 -0.71
CA ALA A 212 5.07 -2.88 -1.76
C ALA A 212 6.52 -3.32 -1.49
N GLN A 213 6.94 -4.41 -2.11
CA GLN A 213 8.28 -4.97 -1.98
C GLN A 213 9.38 -3.92 -2.17
N GLY A 214 9.24 -3.04 -3.18
CA GLY A 214 10.22 -1.98 -3.47
C GLY A 214 10.30 -0.87 -2.43
N ASN A 215 9.28 -0.73 -1.57
CA ASN A 215 9.16 0.33 -0.57
C ASN A 215 9.60 -0.13 0.85
N LEU A 216 10.05 -1.37 0.98
CA LEU A 216 10.55 -1.97 2.22
C LEU A 216 12.03 -2.26 2.05
N LEU A 217 12.88 -1.61 2.85
CA LEU A 217 14.33 -1.77 2.76
C LEU A 217 14.85 -2.72 3.84
N LEU A 218 15.71 -3.63 3.42
CA LEU A 218 16.40 -4.57 4.30
C LEU A 218 17.83 -4.09 4.56
N ASP A 219 18.27 -4.30 5.79
CA ASP A 219 19.66 -4.29 6.20
C ASP A 219 19.99 -5.65 6.81
N GLU A 220 20.97 -6.36 6.24
CA GLU A 220 21.34 -7.72 6.64
C GLU A 220 20.12 -8.68 6.75
N GLY A 221 19.20 -8.58 5.82
CA GLY A 221 17.99 -9.42 5.77
C GLY A 221 16.90 -9.07 6.77
N ARG A 222 17.01 -7.96 7.50
CA ARG A 222 16.03 -7.45 8.47
C ARG A 222 15.39 -6.16 7.96
N LEU A 223 14.11 -5.96 8.26
CA LEU A 223 13.42 -4.73 7.91
C LEU A 223 14.04 -3.53 8.65
N ALA A 224 14.60 -2.58 7.89
CA ALA A 224 15.31 -1.42 8.41
C ALA A 224 14.61 -0.09 8.13
N ALA A 225 14.00 0.04 6.95
CA ALA A 225 13.34 1.28 6.57
C ALA A 225 12.09 1.02 5.71
N ILE A 226 11.18 1.99 5.73
CA ILE A 226 10.01 2.03 4.84
C ILE A 226 10.04 3.37 4.11
N ILE A 227 9.97 3.32 2.78
CA ILE A 227 10.08 4.49 1.91
C ILE A 227 8.81 4.69 1.08
N ASP A 228 8.75 5.82 0.39
CA ASP A 228 7.66 6.21 -0.53
C ASP A 228 6.31 6.47 0.16
N PHE A 229 6.25 7.55 0.91
CA PHE A 229 5.05 8.03 1.60
C PHE A 229 4.14 8.90 0.70
N GLY A 230 4.39 8.92 -0.60
CA GLY A 230 3.61 9.69 -1.57
C GLY A 230 2.10 9.43 -1.52
N THR A 231 1.69 8.23 -1.12
CA THR A 231 0.27 7.85 -0.99
C THR A 231 -0.26 7.86 0.45
N CYS A 232 0.55 8.24 1.44
CA CYS A 232 0.13 8.20 2.84
C CYS A 232 -1.02 9.17 3.13
N GLY A 233 -1.76 8.85 4.18
CA GLY A 233 -2.89 9.64 4.60
C GLY A 233 -3.58 9.11 5.87
N VAL A 234 -4.75 9.68 6.16
CA VAL A 234 -5.60 9.33 7.30
C VAL A 234 -6.96 8.87 6.78
N GLY A 235 -7.38 7.65 7.15
CA GLY A 235 -8.62 7.03 6.72
C GLY A 235 -8.72 5.58 7.14
N ASP A 236 -9.29 4.72 6.27
CA ASP A 236 -9.32 3.26 6.47
C ASP A 236 -7.93 2.65 6.22
N PRO A 237 -7.24 2.13 7.25
CA PRO A 237 -5.90 1.61 7.11
C PRO A 237 -5.84 0.21 6.47
N SER A 238 -6.96 -0.33 6.00
CA SER A 238 -7.01 -1.67 5.40
C SER A 238 -6.22 -1.77 4.09
N CYS A 239 -5.95 -0.66 3.40
CA CYS A 239 -5.13 -0.65 2.19
C CYS A 239 -3.70 -1.16 2.44
N ASP A 240 -3.14 -0.94 3.63
CA ASP A 240 -1.80 -1.41 4.02
C ASP A 240 -1.73 -2.92 4.23
N LEU A 241 -2.88 -3.58 4.39
CA LEU A 241 -2.91 -5.03 4.58
C LEU A 241 -2.65 -5.81 3.29
N ALA A 242 -2.69 -5.17 2.13
CA ALA A 242 -2.41 -5.83 0.85
C ALA A 242 -1.05 -6.56 0.84
N VAL A 243 -0.05 -6.05 1.58
CA VAL A 243 1.28 -6.66 1.73
C VAL A 243 1.22 -8.08 2.27
N ALA A 244 0.18 -8.43 3.02
CA ALA A 244 -0.02 -9.76 3.61
C ALA A 244 -0.10 -10.88 2.54
N TRP A 245 -0.61 -10.58 1.36
CA TRP A 245 -0.71 -11.52 0.25
C TRP A 245 0.33 -11.28 -0.84
N THR A 246 0.78 -10.03 -1.00
CA THR A 246 1.70 -9.68 -2.08
C THR A 246 3.17 -9.98 -1.74
N LEU A 247 3.50 -10.13 -0.45
CA LEU A 247 4.87 -10.35 0.00
C LEU A 247 5.02 -11.45 1.06
N LEU A 248 4.11 -11.55 2.07
CA LEU A 248 4.32 -12.43 3.20
C LEU A 248 4.02 -13.90 2.87
N THR A 249 4.75 -14.83 3.51
CA THR A 249 4.39 -16.25 3.54
C THR A 249 3.11 -16.49 4.33
N ALA A 250 2.50 -17.66 4.23
CA ALA A 250 1.30 -18.01 5.01
C ALA A 250 1.54 -17.85 6.52
N GLU A 251 2.65 -18.40 7.05
CA GLU A 251 3.04 -18.27 8.46
C GLU A 251 3.32 -16.80 8.85
N GLY A 252 4.02 -16.05 7.98
CA GLY A 252 4.25 -14.61 8.16
C GLY A 252 2.94 -13.83 8.18
N ARG A 253 1.98 -14.19 7.33
CA ARG A 253 0.65 -13.55 7.26
C ARG A 253 -0.17 -13.76 8.54
N GLU A 254 -0.11 -14.95 9.12
CA GLU A 254 -0.73 -15.22 10.42
C GLU A 254 -0.10 -14.37 11.53
N ALA A 255 1.22 -14.36 11.64
CA ALA A 255 1.95 -13.55 12.61
C ALA A 255 1.70 -12.04 12.46
N PHE A 256 1.57 -11.57 11.21
CA PHE A 256 1.22 -10.19 10.87
C PHE A 256 -0.20 -9.85 11.34
N ARG A 257 -1.19 -10.69 11.02
CA ARG A 257 -2.59 -10.51 11.42
C ARG A 257 -2.76 -10.54 12.93
N GLU A 258 -2.13 -11.50 13.61
CA GLU A 258 -2.12 -11.61 15.07
C GLU A 258 -1.56 -10.34 15.72
N ARG A 259 -0.40 -9.86 15.26
CA ARG A 259 0.26 -8.68 15.81
C ARG A 259 -0.53 -7.39 15.60
N LEU A 260 -1.24 -7.25 14.46
CA LEU A 260 -2.11 -6.11 14.14
C LEU A 260 -3.42 -6.14 14.90
N ALA A 261 -3.87 -7.31 15.36
CA ALA A 261 -5.14 -7.54 16.04
C ALA A 261 -6.35 -6.93 15.32
N VAL A 262 -6.38 -7.07 13.98
CA VAL A 262 -7.48 -6.55 13.15
C VAL A 262 -8.65 -7.53 13.09
N ASP A 263 -9.86 -7.00 13.01
CA ASP A 263 -11.09 -7.78 12.85
C ASP A 263 -11.22 -8.39 11.43
N ASP A 264 -12.17 -9.31 11.29
CA ASP A 264 -12.43 -10.01 10.03
C ASP A 264 -12.90 -9.06 8.92
N ALA A 265 -13.64 -8.00 9.25
CA ALA A 265 -14.09 -7.02 8.27
C ALA A 265 -12.92 -6.19 7.73
N THR A 266 -12.01 -5.75 8.60
CA THR A 266 -10.78 -5.06 8.20
C THR A 266 -9.87 -5.98 7.37
N TRP A 267 -9.76 -7.26 7.76
CA TRP A 267 -8.99 -8.26 7.00
C TRP A 267 -9.58 -8.51 5.62
N ALA A 268 -10.92 -8.63 5.52
CA ALA A 268 -11.62 -8.80 4.24
C ALA A 268 -11.40 -7.60 3.31
N ARG A 269 -11.44 -6.35 3.82
CA ARG A 269 -11.12 -5.15 3.02
C ARG A 269 -9.67 -5.15 2.57
N GLY A 270 -8.73 -5.54 3.44
CA GLY A 270 -7.30 -5.68 3.08
C GLY A 270 -7.06 -6.70 1.97
N ARG A 271 -7.76 -7.85 2.04
CA ARG A 271 -7.75 -8.86 0.97
C ARG A 271 -8.31 -8.28 -0.34
N GLY A 272 -9.36 -7.47 -0.26
CA GLY A 272 -9.91 -6.74 -1.41
C GLY A 272 -8.89 -5.81 -2.06
N TRP A 273 -8.10 -5.07 -1.28
CA TRP A 273 -7.01 -4.25 -1.77
C TRP A 273 -5.93 -5.07 -2.49
N ALA A 274 -5.53 -6.20 -1.92
CA ALA A 274 -4.59 -7.11 -2.56
C ALA A 274 -5.14 -7.68 -3.88
N LEU A 275 -6.40 -8.13 -3.85
CA LEU A 275 -7.07 -8.70 -5.03
C LEU A 275 -7.17 -7.67 -6.15
N TRP A 276 -7.69 -6.46 -5.89
CA TRP A 276 -7.79 -5.41 -6.90
C TRP A 276 -6.43 -5.11 -7.54
N LYS A 277 -5.40 -4.84 -6.73
CA LYS A 277 -4.05 -4.52 -7.21
C LYS A 277 -3.51 -5.64 -8.10
N THR A 278 -3.71 -6.88 -7.69
CA THR A 278 -3.20 -8.06 -8.41
C THR A 278 -3.97 -8.33 -9.70
N LEU A 279 -5.31 -8.20 -9.69
CA LEU A 279 -6.12 -8.34 -10.90
C LEU A 279 -5.71 -7.32 -11.96
N VAL A 280 -5.60 -6.05 -11.60
CA VAL A 280 -5.18 -4.98 -12.52
C VAL A 280 -3.76 -5.23 -13.05
N SER A 281 -2.82 -5.61 -12.17
CA SER A 281 -1.45 -5.92 -12.59
C SER A 281 -1.41 -7.11 -13.56
N TYR A 282 -2.19 -8.17 -13.28
CA TYR A 282 -2.23 -9.37 -14.12
C TYR A 282 -2.87 -9.11 -15.49
N ALA A 283 -3.97 -8.34 -15.51
CA ALA A 283 -4.65 -7.98 -16.75
C ALA A 283 -3.77 -7.14 -17.71
N ASN A 284 -2.85 -6.35 -17.15
CA ASN A 284 -1.94 -5.50 -17.93
C ASN A 284 -0.56 -6.13 -18.17
N ALA A 285 -0.27 -7.29 -17.58
CA ALA A 285 1.02 -7.95 -17.76
C ALA A 285 1.09 -8.67 -19.11
N PRO A 286 2.25 -8.64 -19.80
CA PRO A 286 2.46 -9.46 -20.99
C PRO A 286 2.30 -10.95 -20.67
N ASP A 287 1.67 -11.68 -21.57
CA ASP A 287 1.45 -13.13 -21.42
C ASP A 287 2.78 -13.89 -21.28
N GLY A 288 2.84 -14.80 -20.30
CA GLY A 288 4.02 -15.62 -20.04
C GLY A 288 5.20 -14.91 -19.41
N GLY A 289 5.08 -13.60 -19.11
CA GLY A 289 6.13 -12.83 -18.45
C GLY A 289 6.21 -13.06 -16.93
N GLU A 290 7.32 -12.65 -16.33
CA GLU A 290 7.55 -12.76 -14.87
C GLU A 290 6.48 -12.02 -14.05
N ALA A 291 6.04 -10.85 -14.51
CA ALA A 291 4.97 -10.08 -13.88
C ALA A 291 3.63 -10.83 -13.85
N ALA A 292 3.28 -11.51 -14.97
CA ALA A 292 2.08 -12.36 -15.03
C ALA A 292 2.19 -13.56 -14.09
N ALA A 293 3.34 -14.23 -14.05
CA ALA A 293 3.60 -15.35 -13.15
C ALA A 293 3.57 -14.92 -11.67
N GLY A 294 4.11 -13.75 -11.35
CA GLY A 294 4.04 -13.14 -10.02
C GLY A 294 2.61 -12.85 -9.58
N SER A 295 1.82 -12.20 -10.45
CA SER A 295 0.41 -11.91 -10.19
C SER A 295 -0.41 -13.19 -10.01
N ARG A 296 -0.15 -14.22 -10.81
CA ARG A 296 -0.82 -15.51 -10.67
C ARG A 296 -0.58 -16.13 -9.30
N ARG A 297 0.68 -16.18 -8.84
CA ARG A 297 1.01 -16.72 -7.51
C ARG A 297 0.29 -15.94 -6.39
N ILE A 298 0.22 -14.62 -6.48
CA ILE A 298 -0.50 -13.81 -5.48
C ILE A 298 -2.00 -14.13 -5.48
N LEU A 299 -2.61 -14.31 -6.65
CA LEU A 299 -4.03 -14.73 -6.73
C LEU A 299 -4.24 -16.10 -6.12
N ASP A 300 -3.36 -17.07 -6.39
CA ASP A 300 -3.44 -18.42 -5.81
C ASP A 300 -3.36 -18.36 -4.27
N GLU A 301 -2.49 -17.49 -3.69
CA GLU A 301 -2.42 -17.25 -2.24
C GLU A 301 -3.70 -16.61 -1.67
N ILE A 302 -4.28 -15.63 -2.37
CA ILE A 302 -5.54 -14.99 -1.96
C ILE A 302 -6.67 -16.02 -1.95
N PHE A 303 -6.76 -16.85 -2.98
CA PHE A 303 -7.80 -17.87 -3.12
C PHE A 303 -7.66 -18.98 -2.08
N ALA A 304 -6.43 -19.45 -1.83
CA ALA A 304 -6.14 -20.48 -0.85
C ALA A 304 -6.54 -20.01 0.57
N GLU A 305 -6.05 -18.86 1.01
CA GLU A 305 -6.34 -18.31 2.33
C GLU A 305 -7.85 -18.07 2.54
N TYR A 306 -8.53 -17.54 1.52
CA TYR A 306 -9.97 -17.33 1.58
C TYR A 306 -10.74 -18.63 1.75
N THR A 307 -10.39 -19.66 0.97
CA THR A 307 -11.08 -20.95 0.97
C THR A 307 -10.84 -21.72 2.28
N GLU A 308 -9.64 -21.62 2.86
CA GLU A 308 -9.31 -22.23 4.16
C GLU A 308 -10.08 -21.58 5.30
N GLY A 309 -10.16 -20.24 5.31
CA GLY A 309 -10.93 -19.48 6.29
C GLY A 309 -12.43 -19.80 6.27
N ASP A 310 -13.02 -19.96 5.07
CA ASP A 310 -14.44 -20.31 4.94
C ASP A 310 -14.73 -21.73 5.45
N LYS A 311 -13.83 -22.70 5.24
CA LYS A 311 -13.96 -24.06 5.78
C LYS A 311 -13.95 -24.08 7.31
N SER A 312 -13.07 -23.32 7.94
CA SER A 312 -12.97 -23.27 9.39
C SER A 312 -14.24 -22.69 10.04
N VAL A 313 -14.84 -21.67 9.43
CA VAL A 313 -16.10 -21.06 9.90
C VAL A 313 -17.28 -22.04 9.78
N ARG A 314 -17.38 -22.80 8.67
CA ARG A 314 -18.44 -23.79 8.47
C ARG A 314 -18.31 -24.97 9.46
N THR A 315 -17.12 -25.44 9.72
CA THR A 315 -16.88 -26.53 10.68
C THR A 315 -17.23 -26.12 12.10
N CYS A 316 -16.97 -24.88 12.51
CA CYS A 316 -17.40 -24.36 13.82
C CYS A 316 -18.92 -24.18 13.93
N ALA A 317 -19.60 -23.78 12.85
CA ALA A 317 -21.05 -23.64 12.82
C ALA A 317 -21.78 -24.99 12.94
N ASP A 318 -21.25 -26.05 12.30
CA ASP A 318 -21.79 -27.40 12.34
C ASP A 318 -21.56 -28.10 13.69
N GLN A 319 -20.63 -27.63 14.52
CA GLN A 319 -20.31 -28.18 15.84
C GLN A 319 -21.00 -27.44 16.98
N ALA A 320 -21.78 -26.39 16.72
CA ALA A 320 -22.56 -25.72 17.75
C ALA A 320 -23.68 -26.65 18.26
N PRO A 321 -23.77 -26.95 19.58
CA PRO A 321 -24.80 -27.86 20.10
C PRO A 321 -26.19 -27.25 19.88
N VAL A 322 -27.05 -28.03 19.21
CA VAL A 322 -28.48 -27.74 19.13
C VAL A 322 -29.02 -27.66 20.55
N ALA A 323 -29.38 -26.48 21.03
CA ALA A 323 -30.02 -26.29 22.31
C ALA A 323 -31.35 -27.05 22.28
N SER A 324 -31.41 -28.20 22.93
CA SER A 324 -32.61 -28.99 23.11
C SER A 324 -33.56 -28.20 24.04
N SER A 325 -34.60 -27.62 23.45
CA SER A 325 -35.74 -27.08 24.15
C SER A 325 -36.59 -28.22 24.67
N HIS A 326 -36.31 -28.72 25.86
CA HIS A 326 -37.28 -29.47 26.66
C HIS A 326 -37.92 -28.46 27.62
N GLY A 327 -39.05 -27.95 27.19
CA GLY A 327 -39.97 -27.27 28.04
C GLY A 327 -40.69 -28.30 28.93
N ASP A 328 -40.32 -28.37 30.19
CA ASP A 328 -41.19 -28.96 31.20
C ASP A 328 -42.01 -27.85 31.86
N CYS A 329 -43.31 -27.92 31.61
CA CYS A 329 -44.35 -27.14 32.25
C CYS A 329 -44.73 -27.80 33.57
N PRO A 330 -44.55 -27.19 34.75
CA PRO A 330 -45.20 -27.72 35.96
C PRO A 330 -46.62 -27.23 36.01
N LYS A 331 -47.56 -28.19 35.96
CA LYS A 331 -48.95 -27.99 36.33
C LYS A 331 -49.09 -27.69 37.83
N SER A 332 -49.87 -26.65 38.04
CA SER A 332 -50.56 -26.22 39.29
C SER A 332 -50.85 -27.28 40.32
N ARG A 333 -50.55 -26.95 41.57
CA ARG A 333 -51.57 -26.94 42.68
C ARG A 333 -51.36 -25.77 43.63
#